data_d24e86f18ee4c000c2dd421677436297
#
_entry.id   d24e86f18ee4c000c2dd421677436297
#
_cell.length_a   1.000
_cell.length_b   1.000
_cell.length_c   1.000
_cell.angle_alpha   90.00
_cell.angle_beta   90.00
_cell.angle_gamma   90.00
#
_symmetry.space_group_name_H-M   'P 1'
#
loop_
_entity.id
_entity.type
_entity.pdbx_description
1 polymer ?
#
loop_
_entity_poly.entity_id
_entity_poly.type
_entity_poly.pdbx_seq_one_letter_code
_entity_poly.pdbx_strand_id
1 'polypeptide(L)'
;IPLESDSRLPSVHPAAGVFLSPAVKNPIIAALDVPDAEGALKLAEAIAPAVGAFKIGKELFVSAGPDIVRRVRDTGAAVFLDLKFHDIPNTVAKAVASATRLDIQMLTVHASGGTAMLQGALQGARKAATETGHDAPLVLGVTVLTSMDESDLTEVGLQKSPADQVLHLAKLATQAGLKGLVCSPQEIALLREVLPPEVQLVTPGIRPADARTSDQKRVMTPADAIAAGANWLVIGRPIYAAENPRQAADEILDSLP
;
A
#
# COMPACT_ATOMS: atom_id res chain seq x y z
N ILE A 1 -20.29 55.13 -16.28
CA ILE A 1 -19.25 54.30 -15.65
C ILE A 1 -19.70 52.87 -15.83
N PRO A 2 -19.08 52.04 -16.72
CA PRO A 2 -19.43 50.64 -16.89
C PRO A 2 -18.72 49.80 -15.83
N LEU A 3 -19.48 48.88 -15.22
CA LEU A 3 -18.99 47.84 -14.34
C LEU A 3 -18.35 46.70 -15.17
N GLU A 4 -17.06 46.55 -15.06
CA GLU A 4 -16.34 45.39 -15.62
C GLU A 4 -16.71 44.13 -14.79
N SER A 5 -17.27 43.15 -15.46
CA SER A 5 -17.53 41.80 -14.93
C SER A 5 -16.25 40.99 -15.00
N ASP A 6 -15.56 40.81 -13.87
CA ASP A 6 -14.40 39.91 -13.75
C ASP A 6 -14.93 38.44 -13.70
N SER A 7 -15.03 37.83 -14.87
CA SER A 7 -15.39 36.42 -15.04
C SER A 7 -14.12 35.56 -15.09
N ARG A 8 -13.42 35.43 -13.98
CA ARG A 8 -12.42 34.36 -13.80
C ARG A 8 -13.11 33.11 -13.25
N LEU A 9 -13.50 32.22 -14.15
CA LEU A 9 -13.84 30.86 -13.80
C LEU A 9 -12.61 30.22 -13.10
N PRO A 10 -12.80 29.51 -11.97
CA PRO A 10 -11.70 28.75 -11.38
C PRO A 10 -11.27 27.66 -12.36
N SER A 11 -9.98 27.62 -12.66
CA SER A 11 -9.35 26.56 -13.43
C SER A 11 -9.65 25.23 -12.76
N VAL A 12 -10.45 24.41 -13.44
CA VAL A 12 -10.67 23.00 -13.08
C VAL A 12 -9.33 22.30 -13.29
N HIS A 13 -8.59 22.09 -12.20
CA HIS A 13 -7.49 21.15 -12.24
C HIS A 13 -8.08 19.75 -12.51
N PRO A 14 -7.52 18.99 -13.46
CA PRO A 14 -7.97 17.62 -13.68
C PRO A 14 -7.75 16.82 -12.40
N ALA A 15 -8.86 16.45 -11.77
CA ALA A 15 -8.87 15.60 -10.62
C ALA A 15 -8.33 14.22 -10.97
N ALA A 16 -7.51 13.69 -10.08
CA ALA A 16 -7.25 12.29 -9.83
C ALA A 16 -6.31 11.53 -10.78
N GLY A 17 -5.24 11.03 -10.24
CA GLY A 17 -4.87 9.68 -10.57
C GLY A 17 -3.52 9.42 -11.20
N VAL A 18 -2.45 9.99 -10.70
CA VAL A 18 -1.09 9.55 -11.09
C VAL A 18 -0.82 8.10 -10.68
N PHE A 19 -1.49 7.59 -9.63
CA PHE A 19 -1.35 6.19 -9.17
C PHE A 19 -2.36 5.20 -9.76
N LEU A 20 -3.35 5.65 -10.52
CA LEU A 20 -4.33 4.78 -11.21
C LEU A 20 -4.01 4.56 -12.70
N SER A 21 -2.88 5.05 -13.19
CA SER A 21 -2.44 4.83 -14.57
C SER A 21 -1.90 3.41 -14.76
N PRO A 22 -2.19 2.74 -15.89
CA PRO A 22 -1.82 1.34 -16.13
C PRO A 22 -0.31 1.07 -16.30
N ALA A 23 0.54 2.05 -16.20
CA ALA A 23 1.99 1.89 -16.29
C ALA A 23 2.67 2.41 -15.01
N VAL A 24 2.67 1.59 -13.97
CA VAL A 24 3.59 1.79 -12.85
C VAL A 24 5.00 1.55 -13.39
N LYS A 25 5.79 2.61 -13.53
CA LYS A 25 7.16 2.51 -14.09
C LYS A 25 8.07 1.63 -13.25
N ASN A 26 7.84 1.52 -11.93
CA ASN A 26 8.59 0.69 -11.02
C ASN A 26 7.63 0.13 -9.95
N PRO A 27 7.31 -1.18 -9.99
CA PRO A 27 6.35 -1.79 -9.08
C PRO A 27 6.93 -2.14 -7.70
N ILE A 28 8.19 -1.83 -7.42
CA ILE A 28 8.85 -2.18 -6.17
C ILE A 28 8.48 -1.19 -5.07
N ILE A 29 7.95 -1.71 -3.98
CA ILE A 29 7.78 -0.99 -2.72
C ILE A 29 8.82 -1.54 -1.74
N ALA A 30 9.86 -0.77 -1.44
CA ALA A 30 10.85 -1.16 -0.44
C ALA A 30 10.33 -0.90 0.97
N ALA A 31 10.36 -1.94 1.82
CA ALA A 31 9.99 -1.80 3.21
C ALA A 31 11.13 -1.21 4.03
N LEU A 32 10.87 -0.08 4.72
CA LEU A 32 11.78 0.53 5.67
C LEU A 32 11.59 -0.10 7.07
N ASP A 33 11.79 -1.42 7.15
CA ASP A 33 11.64 -2.18 8.39
C ASP A 33 12.97 -2.16 9.16
N VAL A 34 13.35 -0.95 9.61
CA VAL A 34 14.54 -0.64 10.41
C VAL A 34 14.13 0.09 11.69
N PRO A 35 14.90 -0.02 12.79
CA PRO A 35 14.42 0.37 14.11
C PRO A 35 14.34 1.89 14.34
N ASP A 36 15.04 2.69 13.55
CA ASP A 36 15.16 4.13 13.79
C ASP A 36 15.09 4.97 12.51
N ALA A 37 14.82 6.26 12.69
CA ALA A 37 14.65 7.21 11.61
C ALA A 37 15.93 7.46 10.80
N GLU A 38 17.10 7.42 11.42
CA GLU A 38 18.36 7.70 10.72
C GLU A 38 18.70 6.60 9.74
N GLY A 39 18.60 5.33 10.18
CA GLY A 39 18.76 4.16 9.31
C GLY A 39 17.75 4.13 8.17
N ALA A 40 16.48 4.48 8.46
CA ALA A 40 15.43 4.55 7.45
C ALA A 40 15.73 5.58 6.36
N LEU A 41 16.21 6.76 6.74
CA LEU A 41 16.51 7.83 5.78
C LEU A 41 17.76 7.54 4.96
N LYS A 42 18.83 7.03 5.58
CA LYS A 42 20.02 6.60 4.84
C LYS A 42 19.66 5.55 3.78
N LEU A 43 18.83 4.59 4.15
CA LEU A 43 18.35 3.58 3.21
C LEU A 43 17.51 4.22 2.11
N ALA A 44 16.54 5.07 2.46
CA ALA A 44 15.66 5.73 1.50
C ALA A 44 16.46 6.58 0.49
N GLU A 45 17.39 7.40 0.95
CA GLU A 45 18.26 8.22 0.08
C GLU A 45 19.09 7.35 -0.88
N ALA A 46 19.63 6.23 -0.37
CA ALA A 46 20.46 5.34 -1.17
C ALA A 46 19.68 4.64 -2.31
N ILE A 47 18.43 4.26 -2.07
CA ILE A 47 17.67 3.41 -3.00
C ILE A 47 16.46 4.10 -3.67
N ALA A 48 16.15 5.37 -3.34
CA ALA A 48 15.01 6.09 -3.91
C ALA A 48 14.91 5.99 -5.45
N PRO A 49 16.01 6.10 -6.23
CA PRO A 49 15.94 5.97 -7.69
C PRO A 49 15.64 4.54 -8.20
N ALA A 50 15.78 3.51 -7.34
CA ALA A 50 15.62 2.11 -7.71
C ALA A 50 14.27 1.52 -7.33
N VAL A 51 13.41 2.27 -6.64
CA VAL A 51 12.10 1.80 -6.15
C VAL A 51 10.98 2.77 -6.51
N GLY A 52 9.75 2.26 -6.63
CA GLY A 52 8.58 3.08 -6.92
C GLY A 52 7.99 3.75 -5.67
N ALA A 53 8.16 3.12 -4.50
CA ALA A 53 7.67 3.65 -3.23
C ALA A 53 8.41 3.07 -2.04
N PHE A 54 8.29 3.72 -0.88
CA PHE A 54 8.72 3.19 0.41
C PHE A 54 7.53 2.83 1.30
N LYS A 55 7.58 1.65 1.91
CA LYS A 55 6.61 1.27 2.96
C LYS A 55 7.15 1.67 4.34
N ILE A 56 6.39 2.49 5.04
CA ILE A 56 6.61 2.79 6.45
C ILE A 56 5.63 1.94 7.26
N GLY A 57 6.16 0.97 8.00
CA GLY A 57 5.40 0.07 8.86
C GLY A 57 5.19 0.63 10.27
N LYS A 58 4.49 -0.18 11.10
CA LYS A 58 4.13 0.21 12.47
C LYS A 58 5.34 0.51 13.35
N GLU A 59 6.39 -0.33 13.28
CA GLU A 59 7.60 -0.20 14.09
C GLU A 59 8.25 1.18 13.90
N LEU A 60 8.62 1.49 12.66
CA LEU A 60 9.26 2.76 12.34
C LEU A 60 8.34 3.96 12.62
N PHE A 61 7.04 3.85 12.31
CA PHE A 61 6.10 4.94 12.58
C PHE A 61 5.92 5.20 14.08
N VAL A 62 5.88 4.17 14.91
CA VAL A 62 5.75 4.31 16.37
C VAL A 62 7.03 4.85 16.99
N SER A 63 8.20 4.41 16.53
CA SER A 63 9.49 4.85 17.06
C SER A 63 9.87 6.28 16.65
N ALA A 64 9.55 6.68 15.41
CA ALA A 64 9.98 7.96 14.84
C ALA A 64 8.84 9.01 14.71
N GLY A 65 7.59 8.61 14.93
CA GLY A 65 6.43 9.49 14.78
C GLY A 65 6.11 9.85 13.31
N PRO A 66 5.11 10.71 13.08
CA PRO A 66 4.66 11.05 11.73
C PRO A 66 5.67 11.87 10.92
N ASP A 67 6.67 12.47 11.56
CA ASP A 67 7.70 13.25 10.86
C ASP A 67 8.54 12.42 9.91
N ILE A 68 8.75 11.15 10.19
CA ILE A 68 9.47 10.23 9.30
C ILE A 68 8.83 10.14 7.92
N VAL A 69 7.49 10.26 7.85
CA VAL A 69 6.77 10.24 6.56
C VAL A 69 7.18 11.43 5.70
N ARG A 70 7.22 12.64 6.28
CA ARG A 70 7.62 13.87 5.56
C ARG A 70 9.06 13.77 5.08
N ARG A 71 9.98 13.36 5.97
CA ARG A 71 11.40 13.22 5.64
C ARG A 71 11.65 12.19 4.53
N VAL A 72 10.91 11.09 4.50
CA VAL A 72 10.99 10.13 3.38
C VAL A 72 10.37 10.73 2.11
N ARG A 73 9.26 11.47 2.21
CA ARG A 73 8.70 12.21 1.07
C ARG A 73 9.66 13.23 0.47
N ASP A 74 10.49 13.87 1.29
CA ASP A 74 11.50 14.86 0.84
C ASP A 74 12.57 14.22 -0.07
N THR A 75 12.73 12.90 -0.07
CA THR A 75 13.57 12.19 -1.05
C THR A 75 12.95 12.15 -2.47
N GLY A 76 11.71 12.61 -2.62
CA GLY A 76 10.95 12.58 -3.86
C GLY A 76 10.18 11.26 -4.11
N ALA A 77 10.39 10.25 -3.27
CA ALA A 77 9.73 8.95 -3.41
C ALA A 77 8.29 8.95 -2.89
N ALA A 78 7.46 8.06 -3.43
CA ALA A 78 6.13 7.80 -2.92
C ALA A 78 6.19 7.05 -1.57
N VAL A 79 5.20 7.29 -0.69
CA VAL A 79 5.09 6.61 0.60
C VAL A 79 3.82 5.78 0.68
N PHE A 80 4.01 4.53 1.05
CA PHE A 80 2.97 3.60 1.49
C PHE A 80 2.98 3.49 3.02
N LEU A 81 1.99 4.06 3.69
CA LEU A 81 1.85 4.01 5.15
C LEU A 81 1.06 2.76 5.56
N ASP A 82 1.76 1.77 6.09
CA ASP A 82 1.20 0.44 6.40
C ASP A 82 0.89 0.29 7.89
N LEU A 83 -0.15 0.98 8.37
CA LEU A 83 -0.58 0.95 9.78
C LEU A 83 -1.76 0.00 10.05
N LYS A 84 -2.43 -0.47 9.00
CA LYS A 84 -3.56 -1.41 9.08
C LYS A 84 -4.65 -0.93 10.03
N PHE A 85 -5.21 0.26 9.78
CA PHE A 85 -6.25 0.84 10.62
C PHE A 85 -7.47 -0.08 10.71
N HIS A 86 -7.94 -0.29 11.94
CA HIS A 86 -9.10 -1.11 12.24
C HIS A 86 -9.76 -0.62 13.53
N ASP A 87 -10.88 0.07 13.40
CA ASP A 87 -11.63 0.66 14.52
C ASP A 87 -13.05 1.00 14.03
N ILE A 88 -13.88 1.61 14.87
CA ILE A 88 -15.19 2.10 14.45
C ILE A 88 -15.05 3.12 13.30
N PRO A 89 -16.08 3.24 12.42
CA PRO A 89 -15.98 4.00 11.17
C PRO A 89 -15.48 5.45 11.33
N ASN A 90 -15.98 6.18 12.33
CA ASN A 90 -15.59 7.58 12.57
C ASN A 90 -14.11 7.72 13.00
N THR A 91 -13.60 6.78 13.82
CA THR A 91 -12.21 6.78 14.25
C THR A 91 -11.27 6.52 13.06
N VAL A 92 -11.59 5.51 12.24
CA VAL A 92 -10.81 5.20 11.04
C VAL A 92 -10.86 6.36 10.03
N ALA A 93 -12.01 6.96 9.80
CA ALA A 93 -12.14 8.13 8.91
C ALA A 93 -11.21 9.28 9.33
N LYS A 94 -11.14 9.59 10.62
CA LYS A 94 -10.26 10.64 11.17
C LYS A 94 -8.79 10.26 11.12
N ALA A 95 -8.45 8.99 11.40
CA ALA A 95 -7.08 8.50 11.31
C ALA A 95 -6.56 8.55 9.87
N VAL A 96 -7.37 8.09 8.91
CA VAL A 96 -7.06 8.15 7.49
C VAL A 96 -6.93 9.61 7.01
N ALA A 97 -7.82 10.51 7.43
CA ALA A 97 -7.71 11.92 7.10
C ALA A 97 -6.40 12.54 7.66
N SER A 98 -5.99 12.18 8.88
CA SER A 98 -4.72 12.64 9.45
C SER A 98 -3.50 12.09 8.70
N ALA A 99 -3.54 10.82 8.30
CA ALA A 99 -2.50 10.20 7.49
C ALA A 99 -2.41 10.85 6.09
N THR A 100 -3.53 11.15 5.45
CA THR A 100 -3.58 11.81 4.13
C THR A 100 -2.90 13.19 4.14
N ARG A 101 -2.99 13.94 5.26
CA ARG A 101 -2.30 15.23 5.41
C ARG A 101 -0.77 15.12 5.46
N LEU A 102 -0.22 13.92 5.54
CA LEU A 102 1.22 13.66 5.45
C LEU A 102 1.69 13.48 3.99
N ASP A 103 0.83 13.69 3.01
CA ASP A 103 1.12 13.51 1.57
C ASP A 103 1.57 12.09 1.22
N ILE A 104 0.88 11.08 1.75
CA ILE A 104 1.11 9.67 1.43
C ILE A 104 0.35 9.25 0.18
N GLN A 105 0.85 8.25 -0.54
CA GLN A 105 0.24 7.76 -1.78
C GLN A 105 -0.57 6.48 -1.59
N MET A 106 -0.28 5.71 -0.53
CA MET A 106 -1.02 4.50 -0.18
C MET A 106 -1.15 4.38 1.33
N LEU A 107 -2.23 3.76 1.81
CA LEU A 107 -2.40 3.37 3.21
C LEU A 107 -3.25 2.11 3.34
N THR A 108 -3.14 1.42 4.47
CA THR A 108 -3.88 0.19 4.74
C THR A 108 -4.97 0.36 5.78
N VAL A 109 -6.09 -0.32 5.52
CA VAL A 109 -7.17 -0.57 6.48
C VAL A 109 -7.53 -2.06 6.45
N HIS A 110 -8.01 -2.64 7.55
CA HIS A 110 -8.50 -4.02 7.52
C HIS A 110 -9.87 -4.11 6.84
N ALA A 111 -10.00 -5.01 5.85
CA ALA A 111 -11.27 -5.25 5.17
C ALA A 111 -12.35 -5.81 6.12
N SER A 112 -11.92 -6.54 7.17
CA SER A 112 -12.79 -7.08 8.22
C SER A 112 -13.49 -6.02 9.07
N GLY A 113 -13.12 -4.74 8.95
CA GLY A 113 -13.85 -3.63 9.59
C GLY A 113 -15.24 -3.35 9.00
N GLY A 114 -15.58 -3.98 7.88
CA GLY A 114 -16.89 -3.90 7.24
C GLY A 114 -17.11 -2.65 6.39
N THR A 115 -18.20 -2.67 5.63
CA THR A 115 -18.51 -1.66 4.60
C THR A 115 -18.50 -0.23 5.13
N ALA A 116 -19.12 0.01 6.29
CA ALA A 116 -19.20 1.37 6.85
C ALA A 116 -17.83 1.94 7.22
N MET A 117 -16.92 1.11 7.78
CA MET A 117 -15.56 1.52 8.11
C MET A 117 -14.75 1.82 6.84
N LEU A 118 -14.86 0.97 5.83
CA LEU A 118 -14.15 1.14 4.56
C LEU A 118 -14.60 2.40 3.82
N GLN A 119 -15.91 2.65 3.78
CA GLN A 119 -16.47 3.88 3.21
C GLN A 119 -16.06 5.13 4.01
N GLY A 120 -16.01 5.03 5.33
CA GLY A 120 -15.49 6.09 6.20
C GLY A 120 -14.02 6.40 5.91
N ALA A 121 -13.18 5.39 5.69
CA ALA A 121 -11.79 5.55 5.30
C ALA A 121 -11.65 6.31 3.97
N LEU A 122 -12.40 5.91 2.94
CA LEU A 122 -12.40 6.58 1.64
C LEU A 122 -12.86 8.04 1.74
N GLN A 123 -13.91 8.30 2.52
CA GLN A 123 -14.43 9.65 2.73
C GLN A 123 -13.39 10.53 3.44
N GLY A 124 -12.74 9.99 4.50
CA GLY A 124 -11.67 10.68 5.23
C GLY A 124 -10.49 11.05 4.33
N ALA A 125 -10.04 10.10 3.48
CA ALA A 125 -8.99 10.33 2.51
C ALA A 125 -9.32 11.45 1.51
N ARG A 126 -10.48 11.36 0.86
CA ARG A 126 -10.93 12.35 -0.13
C ARG A 126 -11.08 13.75 0.46
N LYS A 127 -11.71 13.84 1.64
CA LYS A 127 -11.91 15.12 2.33
C LYS A 127 -10.56 15.79 2.65
N ALA A 128 -9.64 15.06 3.27
CA ALA A 128 -8.33 15.61 3.64
C ALA A 128 -7.50 15.98 2.42
N ALA A 129 -7.54 15.19 1.35
CA ALA A 129 -6.88 15.49 0.09
C ALA A 129 -7.37 16.82 -0.51
N THR A 130 -8.70 17.03 -0.54
CA THR A 130 -9.29 18.31 -1.00
C THR A 130 -8.87 19.48 -0.12
N GLU A 131 -8.82 19.30 1.21
CA GLU A 131 -8.42 20.34 2.17
C GLU A 131 -6.96 20.76 2.04
N THR A 132 -6.07 19.82 1.68
CA THR A 132 -4.62 20.06 1.59
C THR A 132 -4.11 20.34 0.19
N GLY A 133 -4.91 20.08 -0.84
CA GLY A 133 -4.48 20.13 -2.24
C GLY A 133 -3.59 18.95 -2.66
N HIS A 134 -3.51 17.91 -1.83
CA HIS A 134 -2.81 16.66 -2.19
C HIS A 134 -3.73 15.73 -2.97
N ASP A 135 -3.16 14.75 -3.66
CA ASP A 135 -3.93 13.63 -4.20
C ASP A 135 -4.44 12.72 -3.08
N ALA A 136 -5.64 12.16 -3.25
CA ALA A 136 -6.15 11.18 -2.31
C ALA A 136 -5.34 9.88 -2.42
N PRO A 137 -4.83 9.33 -1.29
CA PRO A 137 -4.07 8.10 -1.31
C PRO A 137 -4.94 6.91 -1.73
N LEU A 138 -4.31 5.90 -2.34
CA LEU A 138 -4.93 4.61 -2.57
C LEU A 138 -5.17 3.91 -1.21
N VAL A 139 -6.42 3.77 -0.81
CA VAL A 139 -6.80 3.02 0.39
C VAL A 139 -6.83 1.54 0.07
N LEU A 140 -5.94 0.77 0.71
CA LEU A 140 -5.75 -0.65 0.51
C LEU A 140 -6.47 -1.47 1.58
N GLY A 141 -7.37 -2.36 1.16
CA GLY A 141 -8.01 -3.32 2.04
C GLY A 141 -7.09 -4.51 2.33
N VAL A 142 -6.71 -4.71 3.59
CA VAL A 142 -6.01 -5.93 4.02
C VAL A 142 -7.03 -7.04 4.19
N THR A 143 -6.85 -8.14 3.48
CA THR A 143 -7.75 -9.31 3.53
C THR A 143 -7.43 -10.19 4.74
N VAL A 144 -6.73 -11.31 4.54
CA VAL A 144 -6.24 -12.18 5.62
C VAL A 144 -4.74 -11.94 5.77
N LEU A 145 -4.24 -11.83 7.00
CA LEU A 145 -2.81 -11.67 7.25
C LEU A 145 -2.06 -12.89 6.72
N THR A 146 -0.92 -12.66 6.06
CA THR A 146 -0.13 -13.73 5.44
C THR A 146 0.47 -14.74 6.42
N SER A 147 0.45 -14.42 7.72
CA SER A 147 0.85 -15.30 8.82
C SER A 147 -0.26 -16.25 9.26
N MET A 148 -1.53 -15.97 8.94
CA MET A 148 -2.67 -16.76 9.37
C MET A 148 -2.92 -17.95 8.45
N ASP A 149 -3.18 -19.10 9.05
CA ASP A 149 -3.64 -20.32 8.40
C ASP A 149 -5.09 -20.66 8.84
N GLU A 150 -5.58 -21.84 8.48
CA GLU A 150 -6.95 -22.26 8.78
C GLU A 150 -7.21 -22.41 10.29
N SER A 151 -6.20 -22.84 11.05
CA SER A 151 -6.32 -22.97 12.50
C SER A 151 -6.42 -21.61 13.18
N ASP A 152 -5.64 -20.63 12.71
CA ASP A 152 -5.68 -19.25 13.23
C ASP A 152 -7.04 -18.59 12.93
N LEU A 153 -7.62 -18.84 11.75
CA LEU A 153 -8.96 -18.35 11.41
C LEU A 153 -10.03 -18.98 12.31
N THR A 154 -9.93 -20.27 12.56
CA THR A 154 -10.87 -20.99 13.46
C THR A 154 -10.77 -20.45 14.89
N GLU A 155 -9.56 -20.19 15.39
CA GLU A 155 -9.33 -19.63 16.73
C GLU A 155 -10.03 -18.27 16.92
N VAL A 156 -10.06 -17.43 15.89
CA VAL A 156 -10.77 -16.14 15.94
C VAL A 156 -12.26 -16.26 15.53
N GLY A 157 -12.80 -17.47 15.44
CA GLY A 157 -14.21 -17.73 15.20
C GLY A 157 -14.65 -17.70 13.73
N LEU A 158 -13.71 -17.73 12.79
CA LEU A 158 -14.00 -17.80 11.35
C LEU A 158 -13.94 -19.26 10.86
N GLN A 159 -15.02 -19.71 10.22
CA GLN A 159 -15.15 -21.11 9.76
C GLN A 159 -14.86 -21.28 8.26
N LYS A 160 -14.36 -20.25 7.59
CA LYS A 160 -14.01 -20.30 6.18
C LYS A 160 -12.54 -20.70 6.01
N SER A 161 -12.24 -21.35 4.90
CA SER A 161 -10.85 -21.52 4.48
C SER A 161 -10.18 -20.15 4.27
N PRO A 162 -8.84 -20.04 4.39
CA PRO A 162 -8.15 -18.78 4.09
C PRO A 162 -8.50 -18.22 2.70
N ALA A 163 -8.59 -19.06 1.68
CA ALA A 163 -8.95 -18.66 0.33
C ALA A 163 -10.37 -18.08 0.24
N ASP A 164 -11.35 -18.75 0.83
CA ASP A 164 -12.75 -18.27 0.86
C ASP A 164 -12.89 -16.98 1.66
N GLN A 165 -12.15 -16.85 2.76
CA GLN A 165 -12.15 -15.63 3.56
C GLN A 165 -11.53 -14.46 2.81
N VAL A 166 -10.43 -14.68 2.08
CA VAL A 166 -9.80 -13.68 1.21
C VAL A 166 -10.77 -13.22 0.13
N LEU A 167 -11.41 -14.15 -0.58
CA LEU A 167 -12.40 -13.82 -1.60
C LEU A 167 -13.58 -13.01 -1.04
N HIS A 168 -14.05 -13.41 0.14
CA HIS A 168 -15.15 -12.70 0.81
C HIS A 168 -14.77 -11.26 1.14
N LEU A 169 -13.62 -11.05 1.77
CA LEU A 169 -13.14 -9.73 2.16
C LEU A 169 -12.76 -8.87 0.95
N ALA A 170 -12.21 -9.46 -0.09
CA ALA A 170 -11.88 -8.76 -1.32
C ALA A 170 -13.13 -8.22 -2.02
N LYS A 171 -14.18 -9.04 -2.15
CA LYS A 171 -15.48 -8.62 -2.70
C LYS A 171 -16.12 -7.54 -1.85
N LEU A 172 -16.12 -7.68 -0.52
CA LEU A 172 -16.65 -6.68 0.40
C LEU A 172 -15.91 -5.33 0.24
N ALA A 173 -14.57 -5.36 0.21
CA ALA A 173 -13.76 -4.16 0.08
C ALA A 173 -14.00 -3.43 -1.26
N THR A 174 -14.05 -4.16 -2.36
CA THR A 174 -14.28 -3.58 -3.69
C THR A 174 -15.72 -3.07 -3.84
N GLN A 175 -16.70 -3.75 -3.29
CA GLN A 175 -18.09 -3.28 -3.22
C GLN A 175 -18.25 -2.02 -2.35
N ALA A 176 -17.45 -1.88 -1.29
CA ALA A 176 -17.38 -0.65 -0.49
C ALA A 176 -16.70 0.51 -1.24
N GLY A 177 -16.07 0.26 -2.39
CA GLY A 177 -15.44 1.25 -3.26
C GLY A 177 -13.93 1.32 -3.21
N LEU A 178 -13.25 0.41 -2.50
CA LEU A 178 -11.78 0.33 -2.51
C LEU A 178 -11.30 -0.10 -3.91
N LYS A 179 -10.19 0.51 -4.33
CA LYS A 179 -9.53 0.23 -5.61
C LYS A 179 -8.18 -0.47 -5.43
N GLY A 180 -7.90 -0.97 -4.23
CA GLY A 180 -6.69 -1.72 -3.97
C GLY A 180 -6.81 -2.63 -2.77
N LEU A 181 -6.05 -3.72 -2.80
CA LEU A 181 -6.03 -4.76 -1.77
C LEU A 181 -4.60 -5.18 -1.46
N VAL A 182 -4.36 -5.60 -0.21
CA VAL A 182 -3.15 -6.34 0.16
C VAL A 182 -3.51 -7.82 0.25
N CYS A 183 -2.79 -8.65 -0.50
CA CYS A 183 -3.01 -10.10 -0.54
C CYS A 183 -1.67 -10.85 -0.59
N SER A 184 -1.68 -12.13 -0.20
CA SER A 184 -0.50 -12.99 -0.34
C SER A 184 -0.23 -13.36 -1.80
N PRO A 185 1.01 -13.76 -2.16
CA PRO A 185 1.35 -14.18 -3.51
C PRO A 185 0.45 -15.33 -4.03
N GLN A 186 0.08 -16.27 -3.16
CA GLN A 186 -0.74 -17.43 -3.52
C GLN A 186 -2.19 -17.08 -3.85
N GLU A 187 -2.64 -15.87 -3.51
CA GLU A 187 -4.01 -15.41 -3.69
C GLU A 187 -4.19 -14.57 -4.96
N ILE A 188 -3.09 -14.15 -5.62
CA ILE A 188 -3.14 -13.22 -6.76
C ILE A 188 -4.01 -13.78 -7.88
N ALA A 189 -3.72 -14.99 -8.36
CA ALA A 189 -4.45 -15.60 -9.48
C ALA A 189 -5.95 -15.75 -9.14
N LEU A 190 -6.27 -16.25 -7.95
CA LEU A 190 -7.63 -16.39 -7.46
C LEU A 190 -8.39 -15.07 -7.42
N LEU A 191 -7.74 -14.00 -6.98
CA LEU A 191 -8.33 -12.67 -6.95
C LEU A 191 -8.51 -12.08 -8.34
N ARG A 192 -7.60 -12.34 -9.27
CA ARG A 192 -7.71 -11.88 -10.67
C ARG A 192 -8.88 -12.49 -11.42
N GLU A 193 -9.30 -13.71 -11.07
CA GLU A 193 -10.49 -14.34 -11.66
C GLU A 193 -11.80 -13.63 -11.29
N VAL A 194 -11.84 -12.94 -10.15
CA VAL A 194 -13.10 -12.39 -9.60
C VAL A 194 -13.14 -10.88 -9.46
N LEU A 195 -11.99 -10.22 -9.51
CA LEU A 195 -11.90 -8.76 -9.32
C LEU A 195 -11.76 -8.04 -10.66
N PRO A 196 -12.32 -6.83 -10.77
CA PRO A 196 -12.07 -5.96 -11.91
C PRO A 196 -10.57 -5.67 -12.09
N PRO A 197 -10.07 -5.59 -13.34
CA PRO A 197 -8.64 -5.43 -13.63
C PRO A 197 -8.04 -4.13 -13.08
N GLU A 198 -8.85 -3.10 -12.86
CA GLU A 198 -8.43 -1.84 -12.28
C GLU A 198 -8.15 -1.90 -10.77
N VAL A 199 -8.52 -2.98 -10.08
CA VAL A 199 -8.21 -3.16 -8.65
C VAL A 199 -6.72 -3.48 -8.50
N GLN A 200 -5.99 -2.63 -7.77
CA GLN A 200 -4.56 -2.80 -7.55
C GLN A 200 -4.30 -3.89 -6.50
N LEU A 201 -3.44 -4.85 -6.82
CA LEU A 201 -2.97 -5.86 -5.87
C LEU A 201 -1.56 -5.52 -5.39
N VAL A 202 -1.43 -5.29 -4.10
CA VAL A 202 -0.18 -5.02 -3.38
C VAL A 202 0.23 -6.27 -2.62
N THR A 203 1.37 -6.87 -2.95
CA THR A 203 1.72 -8.22 -2.51
C THR A 203 3.01 -8.22 -1.73
N PRO A 204 2.98 -8.48 -0.41
CA PRO A 204 4.15 -8.79 0.40
C PRO A 204 4.56 -10.25 0.24
N GLY A 205 5.69 -10.64 0.84
CA GLY A 205 6.17 -12.02 0.75
C GLY A 205 6.94 -12.31 -0.55
N ILE A 206 7.42 -11.28 -1.20
CA ILE A 206 8.20 -11.38 -2.43
C ILE A 206 9.68 -11.56 -2.11
N ARG A 207 10.31 -12.55 -2.75
CA ARG A 207 11.72 -12.87 -2.57
C ARG A 207 12.35 -13.32 -3.88
N PRO A 208 13.59 -12.88 -4.21
CA PRO A 208 14.40 -13.49 -5.26
C PRO A 208 14.56 -15.01 -5.03
N ALA A 209 14.79 -15.75 -6.09
CA ALA A 209 14.85 -17.22 -6.05
C ALA A 209 15.95 -17.79 -5.13
N ASP A 210 17.02 -17.05 -4.94
CA ASP A 210 18.18 -17.38 -4.13
C ASP A 210 18.09 -16.92 -2.67
N ALA A 211 17.05 -16.16 -2.31
CA ALA A 211 16.88 -15.63 -0.97
C ALA A 211 16.48 -16.72 0.04
N ARG A 212 17.14 -16.73 1.21
CA ARG A 212 16.83 -17.66 2.31
C ARG A 212 15.38 -17.51 2.77
N THR A 213 14.70 -18.64 2.96
CA THR A 213 13.36 -18.70 3.59
C THR A 213 13.45 -18.35 5.07
N SER A 214 12.49 -17.55 5.56
CA SER A 214 12.42 -17.15 6.96
C SER A 214 10.96 -17.24 7.46
N ASP A 215 10.50 -16.30 8.24
CA ASP A 215 9.19 -16.20 8.90
C ASP A 215 7.94 -16.16 7.97
N GLN A 216 8.13 -15.92 6.66
CA GLN A 216 7.00 -15.93 5.72
C GLN A 216 6.79 -17.34 5.12
N LYS A 217 5.61 -17.90 5.39
CA LYS A 217 5.21 -19.23 4.90
C LYS A 217 4.80 -19.24 3.41
N ARG A 218 4.49 -18.08 2.83
CA ARG A 218 3.91 -17.92 1.49
C ARG A 218 4.78 -16.93 0.68
N VAL A 219 5.71 -17.45 -0.10
CA VAL A 219 6.66 -16.65 -0.89
C VAL A 219 6.52 -16.92 -2.39
N MET A 220 6.90 -15.93 -3.20
CA MET A 220 6.94 -16.01 -4.67
C MET A 220 8.07 -15.12 -5.18
N THR A 221 8.62 -15.44 -6.38
CA THR A 221 9.61 -14.56 -7.01
C THR A 221 8.96 -13.27 -7.51
N PRO A 222 9.74 -12.18 -7.66
CA PRO A 222 9.21 -10.92 -8.22
C PRO A 222 8.57 -11.11 -9.60
N ALA A 223 9.24 -11.82 -10.51
CA ALA A 223 8.75 -12.07 -11.86
C ALA A 223 7.44 -12.88 -11.88
N ASP A 224 7.38 -13.96 -11.08
CA ASP A 224 6.18 -14.79 -10.99
C ASP A 224 4.98 -14.01 -10.42
N ALA A 225 5.22 -13.15 -9.43
CA ALA A 225 4.15 -12.35 -8.84
C ALA A 225 3.58 -11.32 -9.84
N ILE A 226 4.42 -10.66 -10.63
CA ILE A 226 3.96 -9.78 -11.72
C ILE A 226 3.22 -10.58 -12.79
N ALA A 227 3.75 -11.72 -13.21
CA ALA A 227 3.09 -12.59 -14.19
C ALA A 227 1.73 -13.12 -13.70
N ALA A 228 1.59 -13.38 -12.40
CA ALA A 228 0.32 -13.75 -11.77
C ALA A 228 -0.66 -12.58 -11.68
N GLY A 229 -0.21 -11.33 -11.86
CA GLY A 229 -1.06 -10.15 -11.89
C GLY A 229 -0.93 -9.21 -10.67
N ALA A 230 0.13 -9.30 -9.86
CA ALA A 230 0.43 -8.27 -8.88
C ALA A 230 0.73 -6.93 -9.58
N ASN A 231 0.27 -5.82 -8.98
CA ASN A 231 0.61 -4.48 -9.46
C ASN A 231 1.80 -3.90 -8.70
N TRP A 232 1.96 -4.30 -7.42
CA TRP A 232 2.99 -3.80 -6.54
C TRP A 232 3.57 -4.93 -5.70
N LEU A 233 4.90 -4.90 -5.55
CA LEU A 233 5.68 -5.90 -4.82
C LEU A 233 6.28 -5.27 -3.57
N VAL A 234 5.86 -5.71 -2.38
CA VAL A 234 6.45 -5.24 -1.12
C VAL A 234 7.63 -6.12 -0.77
N ILE A 235 8.82 -5.55 -0.80
CA ILE A 235 10.09 -6.24 -0.61
C ILE A 235 10.83 -5.62 0.58
N GLY A 236 11.15 -6.43 1.56
CA GLY A 236 11.83 -6.02 2.79
C GLY A 236 13.29 -6.48 2.80
N ARG A 237 13.58 -7.53 3.60
CA ARG A 237 14.94 -8.06 3.84
C ARG A 237 15.80 -8.27 2.59
N PRO A 238 15.31 -8.74 1.45
CA PRO A 238 16.11 -8.84 0.24
C PRO A 238 16.75 -7.53 -0.19
N ILE A 239 16.16 -6.39 0.18
CA ILE A 239 16.71 -5.05 -0.11
C ILE A 239 17.47 -4.52 1.11
N TYR A 240 16.77 -4.27 2.24
CA TYR A 240 17.37 -3.53 3.35
C TYR A 240 18.48 -4.28 4.11
N ALA A 241 18.51 -5.62 4.04
CA ALA A 241 19.53 -6.45 4.69
C ALA A 241 20.62 -6.91 3.71
N ALA A 242 20.63 -6.47 2.47
CA ALA A 242 21.69 -6.74 1.51
C ALA A 242 22.96 -5.94 1.86
N GLU A 243 24.13 -6.46 1.49
CA GLU A 243 25.40 -5.72 1.61
C GLU A 243 25.37 -4.40 0.82
N ASN A 244 24.73 -4.43 -0.35
CA ASN A 244 24.49 -3.26 -1.18
C ASN A 244 22.97 -3.17 -1.50
N PRO A 245 22.18 -2.45 -0.69
CA PRO A 245 20.73 -2.33 -0.88
C PRO A 245 20.33 -1.75 -2.25
N ARG A 246 21.14 -0.80 -2.78
CA ARG A 246 20.87 -0.21 -4.09
C ARG A 246 21.03 -1.24 -5.21
N GLN A 247 22.11 -1.96 -5.24
CA GLN A 247 22.34 -3.00 -6.23
C GLN A 247 21.25 -4.08 -6.15
N ALA A 248 20.90 -4.51 -4.93
CA ALA A 248 19.84 -5.50 -4.75
C ALA A 248 18.49 -5.03 -5.30
N ALA A 249 18.15 -3.75 -5.12
CA ALA A 249 16.92 -3.20 -5.68
C ALA A 249 16.96 -3.11 -7.21
N ASP A 250 18.09 -2.69 -7.79
CA ASP A 250 18.27 -2.63 -9.24
C ASP A 250 18.19 -4.05 -9.86
N GLU A 251 18.87 -5.06 -9.30
CA GLU A 251 18.81 -6.46 -9.76
C GLU A 251 17.38 -7.04 -9.71
N ILE A 252 16.62 -6.72 -8.67
CA ILE A 252 15.21 -7.13 -8.57
C ILE A 252 14.39 -6.45 -9.67
N LEU A 253 14.59 -5.15 -9.91
CA LEU A 253 13.89 -4.43 -10.97
C LEU A 253 14.21 -5.00 -12.34
N ASP A 254 15.48 -5.29 -12.63
CA ASP A 254 15.95 -5.87 -13.90
C ASP A 254 15.44 -7.31 -14.12
N SER A 255 15.06 -8.01 -13.04
CA SER A 255 14.46 -9.36 -13.13
C SER A 255 13.00 -9.38 -13.53
N LEU A 256 12.33 -8.22 -13.57
CA LEU A 256 10.92 -8.11 -13.94
C LEU A 256 10.73 -8.18 -15.45
N PRO A 257 9.59 -8.76 -15.93
CA PRO A 257 9.29 -8.89 -17.35
C PRO A 257 8.96 -7.55 -18.03
#